data_2e8e3c193196112c81b95798562d8638
#
_entry.id   2e8e3c193196112c81b95798562d8638
#
_cell.length_a   1.000
_cell.length_b   1.000
_cell.length_c   1.000
_cell.angle_alpha   90.00
_cell.angle_beta   90.00
_cell.angle_gamma   90.00
#
_symmetry.space_group_name_H-M   'P 1'
#
loop_
_entity.id
_entity.type
_entity.pdbx_description
1 polymer ?
#
loop_
_entity_poly.entity_id
_entity_poly.type
_entity_poly.pdbx_seq_one_letter_code
_entity_poly.pdbx_strand_id
1 'polypeptide(L)'
;MGTSETPPFWWRKPDWRALVLAPAAAIYANATRIRLSRPPRAVVDLPILRIGDLAVAVPGKTQAAMAFARSAIMLGHRPGLICPAPSGFGSQPHRIDTEHDSARHVGEAAIEMAAIAPVAIGADRAAAARMLAAEGCDFLVAVDGLSAWPLRTNYTVLVVDAARGLGNERVVPAGPLRGRLTDHVRSADAVLRIGSGSGGNSAVRAAARAARPVYEARVVYGNGASLAGRKVIAFSSIKDPETFFQALAGFDADILATYLLAEGHLPLPDQVVEMISSAERDDALIVTTRRDMIRIEDAGIMPQAASGRLVALDMRVEFEVEENARTVIDETIAEWRQAGGA
;
A
#
# COMPACT_ATOMS: atom_id res chain seq x y z
N MET A 1 5.32 18.10 -11.24
CA MET A 1 4.75 18.53 -9.95
C MET A 1 5.56 17.82 -8.88
N GLY A 2 6.22 18.56 -7.99
CA GLY A 2 7.13 17.96 -7.02
C GLY A 2 6.39 16.97 -6.14
N THR A 3 6.95 15.77 -6.02
CA THR A 3 6.56 14.82 -5.00
C THR A 3 6.76 15.50 -3.66
N SER A 4 5.66 15.71 -2.93
CA SER A 4 5.70 16.32 -1.61
C SER A 4 6.34 15.33 -0.65
N GLU A 5 7.66 15.38 -0.54
CA GLU A 5 8.37 14.61 0.48
C GLU A 5 7.82 14.97 1.86
N THR A 6 7.53 13.93 2.63
CA THR A 6 7.06 14.15 4.00
C THR A 6 8.17 14.83 4.80
N PRO A 7 7.87 15.90 5.55
CA PRO A 7 8.88 16.64 6.28
C PRO A 7 9.74 15.73 7.18
N PRO A 8 11.08 15.81 7.15
CA PRO A 8 11.96 14.92 7.92
C PRO A 8 11.70 14.95 9.44
N PHE A 9 11.23 16.09 10.00
CA PHE A 9 10.93 16.21 11.42
C PHE A 9 9.71 15.38 11.87
N TRP A 10 8.87 14.92 10.94
CA TRP A 10 7.77 14.00 11.26
C TRP A 10 8.25 12.63 11.74
N TRP A 11 9.45 12.24 11.31
CA TRP A 11 10.05 10.92 11.59
C TRP A 11 11.12 10.96 12.69
N ARG A 12 11.23 12.10 13.40
CA ARG A 12 12.13 12.31 14.53
C ARG A 12 11.32 12.64 15.77
N LYS A 13 11.97 12.69 16.94
CA LYS A 13 11.33 13.19 18.17
C LYS A 13 10.76 14.59 17.92
N PRO A 14 9.57 14.91 18.48
CA PRO A 14 8.95 16.22 18.28
C PRO A 14 9.91 17.36 18.66
N ASP A 15 10.07 18.33 17.77
CA ASP A 15 10.87 19.53 17.97
C ASP A 15 9.98 20.79 18.05
N TRP A 16 10.58 21.98 18.09
CA TRP A 16 9.86 23.25 18.13
C TRP A 16 8.89 23.46 16.94
N ARG A 17 9.20 22.88 15.76
CA ARG A 17 8.34 22.95 14.57
C ARG A 17 7.01 22.24 14.83
N ALA A 18 7.04 21.10 15.47
CA ALA A 18 5.85 20.36 15.84
C ALA A 18 5.01 21.15 16.89
N LEU A 19 5.65 21.91 17.78
CA LEU A 19 4.94 22.79 18.74
C LEU A 19 4.27 23.97 18.07
N VAL A 20 4.95 24.67 17.18
CA VAL A 20 4.37 25.79 16.40
C VAL A 20 3.19 25.34 15.55
N LEU A 21 3.24 24.15 14.98
CA LEU A 21 2.18 23.59 14.14
C LEU A 21 1.04 22.92 14.94
N ALA A 22 1.18 22.77 16.26
CA ALA A 22 0.20 22.10 17.11
C ALA A 22 -1.23 22.69 17.05
N PRO A 23 -1.46 24.02 16.98
CA PRO A 23 -2.80 24.56 16.85
C PRO A 23 -3.49 24.15 15.53
N ALA A 24 -2.76 24.21 14.41
CA ALA A 24 -3.28 23.77 13.12
C ALA A 24 -3.56 22.27 13.12
N ALA A 25 -2.69 21.48 13.73
CA ALA A 25 -2.89 20.04 13.90
C ALA A 25 -4.13 19.71 14.75
N ALA A 26 -4.42 20.49 15.78
CA ALA A 26 -5.62 20.35 16.60
C ALA A 26 -6.91 20.61 15.81
N ILE A 27 -6.91 21.64 14.96
CA ILE A 27 -8.05 21.94 14.06
C ILE A 27 -8.26 20.78 13.08
N TYR A 28 -7.18 20.31 12.43
CA TYR A 28 -7.24 19.20 11.49
C TYR A 28 -7.73 17.92 12.18
N ALA A 29 -7.22 17.59 13.38
CA ALA A 29 -7.64 16.44 14.16
C ALA A 29 -9.15 16.47 14.50
N ASN A 30 -9.67 17.63 14.89
CA ASN A 30 -11.10 17.79 15.17
C ASN A 30 -11.95 17.66 13.89
N ALA A 31 -11.51 18.25 12.77
CA ALA A 31 -12.19 18.08 11.49
C ALA A 31 -12.21 16.61 11.05
N THR A 32 -11.12 15.87 11.23
CA THR A 32 -11.04 14.44 10.93
C THR A 32 -11.98 13.64 11.84
N ARG A 33 -12.01 13.92 13.14
CA ARG A 33 -12.93 13.27 14.08
C ARG A 33 -14.40 13.47 13.68
N ILE A 34 -14.79 14.69 13.30
CA ILE A 34 -16.15 14.98 12.80
C ILE A 34 -16.45 14.19 11.52
N ARG A 35 -15.46 14.05 10.62
CA ARG A 35 -15.63 13.24 9.40
C ARG A 35 -15.81 11.78 9.71
N LEU A 36 -15.04 11.22 10.64
CA LEU A 36 -15.14 9.80 11.06
C LEU A 36 -16.49 9.49 11.70
N SER A 37 -17.13 10.45 12.36
CA SER A 37 -18.46 10.27 12.98
C SER A 37 -19.64 10.43 12.01
N ARG A 38 -19.39 10.84 10.76
CA ARG A 38 -20.45 10.97 9.76
C ARG A 38 -20.89 9.61 9.24
N PRO A 39 -22.20 9.38 9.11
CA PRO A 39 -22.69 8.15 8.50
C PRO A 39 -22.25 8.07 7.03
N PRO A 40 -22.08 6.86 6.48
CA PRO A 40 -21.82 6.67 5.06
C PRO A 40 -23.00 7.22 4.23
N ARG A 41 -22.67 7.77 3.05
CA ARG A 41 -23.65 8.37 2.14
C ARG A 41 -24.13 7.41 1.06
N ALA A 42 -23.40 6.33 0.85
CA ALA A 42 -23.71 5.32 -0.15
C ALA A 42 -23.55 3.92 0.44
N VAL A 43 -24.43 3.03 0.00
CA VAL A 43 -24.40 1.59 0.31
C VAL A 43 -24.35 0.85 -1.01
N VAL A 44 -23.55 -0.19 -1.06
CA VAL A 44 -23.51 -1.16 -2.16
C VAL A 44 -23.75 -2.52 -1.52
N ASP A 45 -24.54 -3.34 -2.17
CA ASP A 45 -24.95 -4.65 -1.67
C ASP A 45 -23.87 -5.72 -1.93
N LEU A 46 -22.73 -5.50 -1.34
CA LEU A 46 -21.59 -6.42 -1.30
C LEU A 46 -20.81 -6.23 0.01
N PRO A 47 -20.19 -7.29 0.55
CA PRO A 47 -19.26 -7.17 1.66
C PRO A 47 -18.02 -6.39 1.26
N ILE A 48 -17.67 -5.36 2.01
CA ILE A 48 -16.57 -4.46 1.72
C ILE A 48 -15.61 -4.43 2.91
N LEU A 49 -14.40 -4.99 2.71
CA LEU A 49 -13.25 -4.85 3.60
C LEU A 49 -12.48 -3.58 3.23
N ARG A 50 -12.28 -2.69 4.20
CA ARG A 50 -11.47 -1.49 4.01
C ARG A 50 -10.09 -1.64 4.62
N ILE A 51 -9.07 -1.31 3.84
CA ILE A 51 -7.67 -1.24 4.27
C ILE A 51 -7.28 0.22 4.39
N GLY A 52 -7.13 0.69 5.62
CA GLY A 52 -6.80 2.07 5.96
C GLY A 52 -5.39 2.23 6.51
N ASP A 53 -4.95 3.50 6.62
CA ASP A 53 -3.69 3.86 7.23
C ASP A 53 -3.88 4.89 8.36
N LEU A 54 -3.01 4.87 9.35
CA LEU A 54 -2.96 5.81 10.47
C LEU A 54 -2.17 7.09 10.13
N ALA A 55 -1.17 6.95 9.28
CA ALA A 55 -0.24 8.02 8.95
C ALA A 55 -0.10 8.22 7.44
N VAL A 56 0.36 9.39 7.05
CA VAL A 56 0.68 9.69 5.65
C VAL A 56 1.88 8.86 5.23
N ALA A 57 1.79 8.28 4.01
CA ALA A 57 2.89 7.54 3.39
C ALA A 57 3.38 6.32 4.19
N VAL A 58 2.46 5.58 4.80
CA VAL A 58 2.73 4.26 5.39
C VAL A 58 2.88 3.24 4.27
N PRO A 59 4.01 2.51 4.21
CA PRO A 59 4.17 1.40 3.27
C PRO A 59 3.27 0.21 3.68
N GLY A 60 3.06 -0.73 2.74
CA GLY A 60 2.39 -1.99 3.01
C GLY A 60 0.87 -2.03 2.82
N LYS A 61 0.17 -0.89 2.73
CA LYS A 61 -1.29 -0.85 2.56
C LYS A 61 -1.77 -1.56 1.28
N THR A 62 -1.13 -1.29 0.14
CA THR A 62 -1.42 -1.98 -1.13
C THR A 62 -1.14 -3.46 -1.04
N GLN A 63 -0.02 -3.83 -0.43
CA GLN A 63 0.37 -5.24 -0.26
C GLN A 63 -0.57 -5.98 0.71
N ALA A 64 -1.04 -5.32 1.77
CA ALA A 64 -2.07 -5.87 2.67
C ALA A 64 -3.38 -6.13 1.91
N ALA A 65 -3.84 -5.17 1.09
CA ALA A 65 -5.04 -5.34 0.29
C ALA A 65 -4.92 -6.51 -0.70
N MET A 66 -3.76 -6.63 -1.35
CA MET A 66 -3.46 -7.76 -2.24
C MET A 66 -3.41 -9.09 -1.48
N ALA A 67 -2.89 -9.11 -0.25
CA ALA A 67 -2.87 -10.29 0.61
C ALA A 67 -4.31 -10.74 0.96
N PHE A 68 -5.18 -9.82 1.37
CA PHE A 68 -6.59 -10.14 1.62
C PHE A 68 -7.32 -10.59 0.35
N ALA A 69 -7.05 -9.97 -0.81
CA ALA A 69 -7.64 -10.41 -2.09
C ALA A 69 -7.20 -11.83 -2.45
N ARG A 70 -5.92 -12.18 -2.30
CA ARG A 70 -5.43 -13.55 -2.50
C ARG A 70 -6.10 -14.55 -1.54
N SER A 71 -6.23 -14.18 -0.26
CA SER A 71 -6.92 -15.03 0.72
C SER A 71 -8.40 -15.21 0.38
N ALA A 72 -9.08 -14.16 -0.10
CA ALA A 72 -10.46 -14.27 -0.56
C ALA A 72 -10.61 -15.21 -1.76
N ILE A 73 -9.66 -15.16 -2.72
CA ILE A 73 -9.63 -16.11 -3.86
C ILE A 73 -9.44 -17.55 -3.36
N MET A 74 -8.53 -17.79 -2.42
CA MET A 74 -8.31 -19.13 -1.85
C MET A 74 -9.54 -19.66 -1.10
N LEU A 75 -10.36 -18.77 -0.55
CA LEU A 75 -11.64 -19.11 0.09
C LEU A 75 -12.80 -19.29 -0.90
N GLY A 76 -12.56 -19.13 -2.20
CA GLY A 76 -13.55 -19.32 -3.26
C GLY A 76 -14.36 -18.07 -3.63
N HIS A 77 -13.99 -16.90 -3.09
CA HIS A 77 -14.60 -15.62 -3.47
C HIS A 77 -13.99 -15.06 -4.76
N ARG A 78 -14.73 -14.14 -5.38
CA ARG A 78 -14.30 -13.34 -6.53
C ARG A 78 -14.07 -11.89 -6.07
N PRO A 79 -12.91 -11.55 -5.50
CA PRO A 79 -12.68 -10.22 -4.98
C PRO A 79 -12.53 -9.19 -6.09
N GLY A 80 -12.98 -7.96 -5.81
CA GLY A 80 -12.65 -6.76 -6.56
C GLY A 80 -11.91 -5.76 -5.67
N LEU A 81 -10.99 -4.99 -6.25
CA LEU A 81 -10.19 -4.02 -5.52
C LEU A 81 -10.60 -2.59 -5.90
N ILE A 82 -10.83 -1.75 -4.90
CA ILE A 82 -11.12 -0.33 -5.11
C ILE A 82 -9.92 0.48 -4.65
N CYS A 83 -9.37 1.29 -5.54
CA CYS A 83 -8.21 2.12 -5.29
C CYS A 83 -8.51 3.61 -5.53
N PRO A 84 -7.87 4.53 -4.81
CA PRO A 84 -7.94 5.95 -5.12
C PRO A 84 -7.41 6.22 -6.53
N ALA A 85 -8.13 7.04 -7.29
CA ALA A 85 -7.59 7.57 -8.53
C ALA A 85 -6.49 8.62 -8.25
N PRO A 86 -5.48 8.74 -9.10
CA PRO A 86 -4.51 9.82 -9.04
C PRO A 86 -5.17 11.20 -9.10
N SER A 87 -4.49 12.22 -8.58
CA SER A 87 -4.96 13.60 -8.66
C SER A 87 -5.14 14.04 -10.11
N GLY A 88 -6.29 14.63 -10.43
CA GLY A 88 -6.62 15.05 -11.79
C GLY A 88 -7.28 13.97 -12.66
N PHE A 89 -7.47 12.77 -12.14
CA PHE A 89 -8.27 11.74 -12.79
C PHE A 89 -9.75 12.17 -12.82
N GLY A 90 -10.46 11.79 -13.88
CA GLY A 90 -11.86 12.14 -14.06
C GLY A 90 -12.79 11.68 -12.91
N SER A 91 -14.03 12.16 -12.90
CA SER A 91 -15.02 11.81 -11.87
C SER A 91 -15.63 10.41 -12.07
N GLN A 92 -15.62 9.89 -13.28
CA GLN A 92 -16.16 8.58 -13.61
C GLN A 92 -15.26 7.46 -13.08
N PRO A 93 -15.86 6.35 -12.59
CA PRO A 93 -15.07 5.18 -12.24
C PRO A 93 -14.45 4.57 -13.50
N HIS A 94 -13.24 4.07 -13.37
CA HIS A 94 -12.50 3.43 -14.45
C HIS A 94 -12.03 2.05 -14.00
N ARG A 95 -12.28 1.05 -14.84
CA ARG A 95 -11.80 -0.32 -14.70
C ARG A 95 -10.37 -0.39 -15.25
N ILE A 96 -9.45 -0.86 -14.45
CA ILE A 96 -8.06 -0.97 -14.88
C ILE A 96 -7.92 -2.05 -15.96
N ASP A 97 -7.37 -1.66 -17.09
CA ASP A 97 -6.94 -2.51 -18.18
C ASP A 97 -5.41 -2.52 -18.26
N THR A 98 -4.78 -3.62 -17.84
CA THR A 98 -3.32 -3.73 -17.76
C THR A 98 -2.62 -3.70 -19.12
N GLU A 99 -3.36 -3.89 -20.23
CA GLU A 99 -2.81 -3.85 -21.59
C GLU A 99 -2.84 -2.44 -22.19
N HIS A 100 -3.80 -1.60 -21.79
CA HIS A 100 -4.02 -0.29 -22.39
C HIS A 100 -3.80 0.89 -21.43
N ASP A 101 -3.88 0.66 -20.10
CA ASP A 101 -3.71 1.71 -19.12
C ASP A 101 -2.23 1.96 -18.79
N SER A 102 -1.83 3.24 -18.83
CA SER A 102 -0.51 3.68 -18.41
C SER A 102 -0.47 3.90 -16.90
N ALA A 103 0.59 3.43 -16.25
CA ALA A 103 0.83 3.62 -14.83
C ALA A 103 0.86 5.11 -14.42
N ARG A 104 1.30 6.00 -15.33
CA ARG A 104 1.27 7.46 -15.14
C ARG A 104 -0.15 8.00 -15.04
N HIS A 105 -1.10 7.37 -15.71
CA HIS A 105 -2.49 7.81 -15.77
C HIS A 105 -3.32 7.25 -14.62
N VAL A 106 -3.19 5.95 -14.36
CA VAL A 106 -4.03 5.25 -13.37
C VAL A 106 -3.33 4.97 -12.04
N GLY A 107 -2.02 5.12 -11.99
CA GLY A 107 -1.19 4.86 -10.81
C GLY A 107 -0.63 3.44 -10.75
N GLU A 108 0.64 3.29 -10.37
CA GLU A 108 1.33 2.00 -10.31
C GLU A 108 0.65 1.01 -9.36
N ALA A 109 0.11 1.51 -8.24
CA ALA A 109 -0.58 0.66 -7.27
C ALA A 109 -1.83 -0.01 -7.86
N ALA A 110 -2.54 0.67 -8.77
CA ALA A 110 -3.70 0.11 -9.45
C ALA A 110 -3.30 -0.99 -10.44
N ILE A 111 -2.24 -0.76 -11.22
CA ILE A 111 -1.67 -1.77 -12.13
C ILE A 111 -1.16 -2.97 -11.34
N GLU A 112 -0.41 -2.75 -10.25
CA GLU A 112 0.11 -3.81 -9.40
C GLU A 112 -1.01 -4.69 -8.83
N MET A 113 -2.10 -4.08 -8.35
CA MET A 113 -3.26 -4.79 -7.82
C MET A 113 -4.05 -5.53 -8.91
N ALA A 114 -4.11 -4.99 -10.13
CA ALA A 114 -4.83 -5.60 -11.26
C ALA A 114 -4.25 -6.95 -11.70
N ALA A 115 -2.99 -7.23 -11.33
CA ALA A 115 -2.39 -8.56 -11.51
C ALA A 115 -3.00 -9.65 -10.59
N ILE A 116 -3.79 -9.28 -9.58
CA ILE A 116 -4.39 -10.21 -8.61
C ILE A 116 -5.90 -10.38 -8.86
N ALA A 117 -6.61 -9.28 -9.04
CA ALA A 117 -8.07 -9.26 -9.17
C ALA A 117 -8.53 -8.01 -9.94
N PRO A 118 -9.79 -7.97 -10.41
CA PRO A 118 -10.38 -6.78 -10.99
C PRO A 118 -10.19 -5.53 -10.12
N VAL A 119 -9.70 -4.42 -10.70
CA VAL A 119 -9.47 -3.15 -10.00
C VAL A 119 -10.32 -2.05 -10.63
N ALA A 120 -11.00 -1.27 -9.81
CA ALA A 120 -11.63 -0.03 -10.23
C ALA A 120 -11.08 1.16 -9.45
N ILE A 121 -10.78 2.26 -10.16
CA ILE A 121 -10.38 3.53 -9.58
C ILE A 121 -11.44 4.60 -9.85
N GLY A 122 -11.49 5.63 -9.05
CA GLY A 122 -12.41 6.75 -9.28
C GLY A 122 -12.60 7.62 -8.05
N ALA A 123 -13.13 8.83 -8.22
CA ALA A 123 -13.52 9.69 -7.12
C ALA A 123 -14.80 9.17 -6.42
N ASP A 124 -15.77 8.66 -7.20
CA ASP A 124 -16.97 8.01 -6.68
C ASP A 124 -16.70 6.52 -6.41
N ARG A 125 -16.42 6.21 -5.15
CA ARG A 125 -16.15 4.84 -4.68
C ARG A 125 -17.35 3.92 -4.79
N ALA A 126 -18.56 4.45 -4.66
CA ALA A 126 -19.77 3.66 -4.79
C ALA A 126 -20.02 3.27 -6.24
N ALA A 127 -19.73 4.16 -7.19
CA ALA A 127 -19.77 3.84 -8.60
C ALA A 127 -18.72 2.79 -8.98
N ALA A 128 -17.49 2.90 -8.45
CA ALA A 128 -16.44 1.90 -8.64
C ALA A 128 -16.86 0.53 -8.05
N ALA A 129 -17.46 0.50 -6.86
CA ALA A 129 -17.95 -0.72 -6.24
C ALA A 129 -19.07 -1.37 -7.10
N ARG A 130 -20.02 -0.59 -7.59
CA ARG A 130 -21.10 -1.10 -8.48
C ARG A 130 -20.56 -1.63 -9.81
N MET A 131 -19.52 -1.01 -10.37
CA MET A 131 -18.84 -1.49 -11.57
C MET A 131 -18.27 -2.89 -11.35
N LEU A 132 -17.53 -3.11 -10.26
CA LEU A 132 -16.97 -4.42 -9.93
C LEU A 132 -18.05 -5.45 -9.60
N ALA A 133 -19.14 -5.06 -8.94
CA ALA A 133 -20.31 -5.92 -8.72
C ALA A 133 -20.93 -6.40 -10.03
N ALA A 134 -21.08 -5.50 -11.01
CA ALA A 134 -21.61 -5.84 -12.34
C ALA A 134 -20.70 -6.81 -13.12
N GLU A 135 -19.39 -6.81 -12.85
CA GLU A 135 -18.43 -7.78 -13.38
C GLU A 135 -18.45 -9.13 -12.64
N GLY A 136 -19.31 -9.26 -11.62
CA GLY A 136 -19.50 -10.50 -10.87
C GLY A 136 -18.55 -10.68 -9.69
N CYS A 137 -17.91 -9.62 -9.20
CA CYS A 137 -17.24 -9.67 -7.90
C CYS A 137 -18.27 -9.84 -6.78
N ASP A 138 -17.96 -10.68 -5.79
CA ASP A 138 -18.81 -10.98 -4.62
C ASP A 138 -18.23 -10.51 -3.30
N PHE A 139 -17.01 -9.99 -3.32
CA PHE A 139 -16.29 -9.44 -2.18
C PHE A 139 -15.44 -8.25 -2.63
N LEU A 140 -15.42 -7.16 -1.89
CA LEU A 140 -14.63 -5.98 -2.26
C LEU A 140 -13.56 -5.66 -1.21
N VAL A 141 -12.35 -5.34 -1.67
CA VAL A 141 -11.27 -4.81 -0.84
C VAL A 141 -10.98 -3.37 -1.26
N ALA A 142 -11.20 -2.45 -0.34
CA ALA A 142 -11.08 -1.03 -0.61
C ALA A 142 -9.83 -0.44 0.04
N VAL A 143 -8.93 0.12 -0.75
CA VAL A 143 -7.69 0.74 -0.30
C VAL A 143 -7.87 2.24 -0.22
N ASP A 144 -8.03 2.79 0.99
CA ASP A 144 -8.11 4.25 1.16
C ASP A 144 -7.74 4.71 2.57
N GLY A 145 -7.55 6.04 2.74
CA GLY A 145 -7.43 6.64 4.06
C GLY A 145 -8.79 6.72 4.78
N LEU A 146 -8.79 6.67 6.11
CA LEU A 146 -10.00 6.66 6.95
C LEU A 146 -10.88 7.92 6.81
N SER A 147 -10.31 9.05 6.46
CA SER A 147 -10.87 10.37 6.77
C SER A 147 -11.92 10.93 5.82
N ALA A 148 -12.37 10.22 4.79
CA ALA A 148 -13.40 10.73 3.87
C ALA A 148 -14.07 9.64 3.05
N TRP A 149 -14.56 8.59 3.69
CA TRP A 149 -15.14 7.48 2.98
C TRP A 149 -16.67 7.61 2.89
N PRO A 150 -17.22 7.93 1.73
CA PRO A 150 -18.65 8.08 1.58
C PRO A 150 -19.39 6.73 1.51
N LEU A 151 -18.68 5.63 1.18
CA LEU A 151 -19.21 4.30 1.01
C LEU A 151 -19.23 3.54 2.35
N ARG A 152 -20.32 2.84 2.65
CA ARG A 152 -20.37 1.94 3.80
C ARG A 152 -19.38 0.80 3.61
N THR A 153 -18.59 0.54 4.62
CA THR A 153 -17.70 -0.63 4.71
C THR A 153 -18.14 -1.50 5.88
N ASN A 154 -17.95 -2.81 5.77
CA ASN A 154 -18.40 -3.77 6.75
C ASN A 154 -17.32 -4.07 7.79
N TYR A 155 -16.06 -4.02 7.36
CA TYR A 155 -14.91 -4.21 8.24
C TYR A 155 -13.77 -3.28 7.83
N THR A 156 -13.06 -2.74 8.80
CA THR A 156 -11.93 -1.83 8.55
C THR A 156 -10.69 -2.30 9.29
N VAL A 157 -9.64 -2.56 8.52
CA VAL A 157 -8.30 -2.90 9.03
C VAL A 157 -7.36 -1.71 8.86
N LEU A 158 -6.70 -1.30 9.94
CA LEU A 158 -5.65 -0.27 9.91
C LEU A 158 -4.28 -0.89 9.79
N VAL A 159 -3.54 -0.52 8.76
CA VAL A 159 -2.18 -0.99 8.55
C VAL A 159 -1.18 -0.11 9.28
N VAL A 160 -0.23 -0.75 9.95
CA VAL A 160 0.92 -0.13 10.62
C VAL A 160 2.20 -0.86 10.21
N ASP A 161 3.16 -0.12 9.73
CA ASP A 161 4.52 -0.64 9.50
C ASP A 161 5.28 -0.69 10.83
N ALA A 162 5.79 -1.86 11.19
CA ALA A 162 6.47 -2.07 12.47
C ALA A 162 7.88 -1.47 12.53
N ALA A 163 8.56 -1.33 11.39
CA ALA A 163 9.88 -0.72 11.32
C ALA A 163 9.77 0.80 11.38
N ARG A 164 8.95 1.40 10.51
CA ARG A 164 8.82 2.85 10.39
C ARG A 164 7.96 3.46 11.49
N GLY A 165 6.89 2.77 11.88
CA GLY A 165 5.96 3.21 12.91
C GLY A 165 5.12 4.43 12.53
N LEU A 166 4.79 5.23 13.55
CA LEU A 166 3.92 6.39 13.46
C LEU A 166 4.67 7.73 13.54
N GLY A 167 5.99 7.73 13.32
CA GLY A 167 6.82 8.94 13.40
C GLY A 167 6.76 9.60 14.79
N ASN A 168 6.61 10.93 14.81
CA ASN A 168 6.51 11.70 16.05
C ASN A 168 5.14 11.64 16.72
N GLU A 169 4.23 10.82 16.22
CA GLU A 169 2.85 10.60 16.72
C GLU A 169 1.98 11.87 16.79
N ARG A 170 2.36 12.93 16.08
CA ARG A 170 1.56 14.15 15.94
C ARG A 170 0.70 14.08 14.68
N VAL A 171 -0.41 14.82 14.76
CA VAL A 171 -1.34 14.93 13.62
C VAL A 171 -0.84 15.97 12.62
N VAL A 172 -1.13 15.78 11.34
CA VAL A 172 -0.83 16.75 10.25
C VAL A 172 -1.34 18.14 10.62
N PRO A 173 -0.55 19.21 10.45
CA PRO A 173 0.79 19.28 9.85
C PRO A 173 1.97 19.12 10.83
N ALA A 174 1.72 18.92 12.12
CA ALA A 174 2.76 18.79 13.15
C ALA A 174 3.48 17.42 13.14
N GLY A 175 2.92 16.42 12.46
CA GLY A 175 3.44 15.07 12.31
C GLY A 175 2.67 14.28 11.24
N PRO A 176 2.96 12.99 11.08
CA PRO A 176 2.45 12.20 9.98
C PRO A 176 1.02 11.68 10.17
N LEU A 177 0.45 11.71 11.39
CA LEU A 177 -0.85 11.11 11.64
C LEU A 177 -2.00 11.85 10.91
N ARG A 178 -2.89 11.08 10.29
CA ARG A 178 -4.09 11.61 9.61
C ARG A 178 -5.21 12.07 10.56
N GLY A 179 -5.05 11.78 11.86
CA GLY A 179 -5.96 12.14 12.93
C GLY A 179 -5.43 11.61 14.25
N ARG A 180 -6.17 11.81 15.34
CA ARG A 180 -5.76 11.25 16.63
C ARG A 180 -5.75 9.71 16.56
N LEU A 181 -4.68 9.11 17.02
CA LEU A 181 -4.51 7.65 17.02
C LEU A 181 -5.72 6.93 17.66
N THR A 182 -6.19 7.43 18.80
CA THR A 182 -7.33 6.88 19.53
C THR A 182 -8.64 6.96 18.75
N ASP A 183 -8.86 8.04 17.99
CA ASP A 183 -10.09 8.21 17.22
C ASP A 183 -10.10 7.24 16.03
N HIS A 184 -8.95 7.09 15.35
CA HIS A 184 -8.80 6.17 14.23
C HIS A 184 -8.94 4.71 14.66
N VAL A 185 -8.25 4.30 15.74
CA VAL A 185 -8.31 2.92 16.22
C VAL A 185 -9.72 2.55 16.70
N ARG A 186 -10.45 3.47 17.33
CA ARG A 186 -11.85 3.23 17.74
C ARG A 186 -12.81 3.11 16.56
N SER A 187 -12.51 3.78 15.45
CA SER A 187 -13.33 3.73 14.22
C SER A 187 -12.99 2.57 13.30
N ALA A 188 -12.01 1.76 13.65
CA ALA A 188 -11.61 0.56 12.95
C ALA A 188 -12.00 -0.70 13.74
N ASP A 189 -11.99 -1.84 13.07
CA ASP A 189 -12.33 -3.12 13.64
C ASP A 189 -11.09 -3.92 14.03
N ALA A 190 -9.96 -3.71 13.31
CA ALA A 190 -8.68 -4.35 13.60
C ALA A 190 -7.48 -3.48 13.24
N VAL A 191 -6.31 -3.85 13.76
CA VAL A 191 -5.01 -3.34 13.35
C VAL A 191 -4.19 -4.48 12.75
N LEU A 192 -3.58 -4.27 11.58
CA LEU A 192 -2.62 -5.16 10.96
C LEU A 192 -1.23 -4.54 11.09
N ARG A 193 -0.36 -5.18 11.84
CA ARG A 193 1.04 -4.79 12.00
C ARG A 193 1.89 -5.60 11.02
N ILE A 194 2.64 -4.90 10.15
CA ILE A 194 3.45 -5.52 9.12
C ILE A 194 4.93 -5.37 9.44
N GLY A 195 5.65 -6.48 9.39
CA GLY A 195 7.10 -6.53 9.59
C GLY A 195 7.52 -6.56 11.05
N SER A 196 8.81 -6.42 11.29
CA SER A 196 9.44 -6.48 12.60
C SER A 196 9.89 -5.10 13.09
N GLY A 197 9.94 -4.90 14.41
CA GLY A 197 10.37 -3.65 15.03
C GLY A 197 9.41 -3.13 16.08
N SER A 198 9.71 -2.01 16.68
CA SER A 198 8.93 -1.41 17.78
C SER A 198 8.10 -0.19 17.35
N GLY A 199 8.21 0.24 16.10
CA GLY A 199 7.59 1.48 15.62
C GLY A 199 6.05 1.47 15.66
N GLY A 200 5.43 0.28 15.56
CA GLY A 200 3.98 0.11 15.64
C GLY A 200 3.39 -0.05 17.05
N ASN A 201 4.23 -0.08 18.10
CA ASN A 201 3.78 -0.44 19.46
C ASN A 201 2.74 0.51 20.05
N SER A 202 2.74 1.78 19.69
CA SER A 202 1.71 2.74 20.15
C SER A 202 0.33 2.42 19.55
N ALA A 203 0.28 1.99 18.29
CA ALA A 203 -0.95 1.53 17.65
C ALA A 203 -1.47 0.22 18.30
N VAL A 204 -0.58 -0.73 18.58
CA VAL A 204 -0.91 -1.97 19.29
C VAL A 204 -1.50 -1.68 20.67
N ARG A 205 -0.84 -0.79 21.46
CA ARG A 205 -1.39 -0.37 22.76
C ARG A 205 -2.73 0.35 22.65
N ALA A 206 -2.92 1.16 21.61
CA ALA A 206 -4.19 1.84 21.37
C ALA A 206 -5.29 0.85 20.98
N ALA A 207 -4.98 -0.15 20.16
CA ALA A 207 -5.88 -1.24 19.79
C ALA A 207 -6.31 -2.05 21.00
N ALA A 208 -5.38 -2.46 21.85
CA ALA A 208 -5.66 -3.19 23.09
C ALA A 208 -6.61 -2.40 24.03
N ARG A 209 -6.39 -1.09 24.20
CA ARG A 209 -7.26 -0.22 25.00
C ARG A 209 -8.66 -0.05 24.39
N ALA A 210 -8.79 -0.20 23.09
CA ALA A 210 -10.06 -0.12 22.37
C ALA A 210 -10.74 -1.48 22.18
N ALA A 211 -10.18 -2.56 22.74
CA ALA A 211 -10.58 -3.95 22.54
C ALA A 211 -10.67 -4.34 21.06
N ARG A 212 -9.69 -3.86 20.27
CA ARG A 212 -9.57 -4.20 18.85
C ARG A 212 -8.48 -5.26 18.67
N PRO A 213 -8.73 -6.33 17.88
CA PRO A 213 -7.72 -7.33 17.58
C PRO A 213 -6.54 -6.72 16.83
N VAL A 214 -5.36 -7.30 17.07
CA VAL A 214 -4.13 -6.97 16.36
C VAL A 214 -3.66 -8.23 15.65
N TYR A 215 -3.53 -8.13 14.34
CA TYR A 215 -3.00 -9.19 13.49
C TYR A 215 -1.58 -8.84 13.08
N GLU A 216 -0.74 -9.86 12.96
CA GLU A 216 0.66 -9.73 12.58
C GLU A 216 0.85 -10.30 11.17
N ALA A 217 1.66 -9.60 10.37
CA ALA A 217 2.05 -10.04 9.06
C ALA A 217 3.52 -9.70 8.82
N ARG A 218 4.15 -10.45 7.93
CA ARG A 218 5.54 -10.26 7.52
C ARG A 218 5.64 -9.92 6.04
N VAL A 219 6.73 -9.28 5.68
CA VAL A 219 7.09 -9.10 4.27
C VAL A 219 7.91 -10.31 3.84
N VAL A 220 7.52 -10.91 2.74
CA VAL A 220 8.24 -12.01 2.08
C VAL A 220 8.53 -11.65 0.62
N TYR A 221 9.56 -12.26 0.07
CA TYR A 221 9.97 -12.03 -1.32
C TYR A 221 9.97 -13.36 -2.06
N GLY A 222 8.95 -13.56 -2.90
CA GLY A 222 8.63 -14.85 -3.51
C GLY A 222 9.72 -15.41 -4.43
N ASN A 223 10.48 -14.54 -5.09
CA ASN A 223 11.54 -14.94 -6.03
C ASN A 223 12.96 -14.62 -5.51
N GLY A 224 13.11 -14.27 -4.24
CA GLY A 224 14.41 -13.91 -3.66
C GLY A 224 15.42 -15.05 -3.73
N ALA A 225 15.00 -16.29 -3.50
CA ALA A 225 15.87 -17.46 -3.54
C ALA A 225 16.52 -17.69 -4.92
N SER A 226 15.92 -17.22 -6.02
CA SER A 226 16.49 -17.32 -7.38
C SER A 226 17.68 -16.38 -7.60
N LEU A 227 17.95 -15.46 -6.67
CA LEU A 227 19.05 -14.51 -6.72
C LEU A 227 20.28 -14.99 -5.97
N ALA A 228 20.19 -16.08 -5.20
CA ALA A 228 21.31 -16.63 -4.42
C ALA A 228 22.51 -16.98 -5.33
N GLY A 229 23.69 -16.45 -4.98
CA GLY A 229 24.92 -16.61 -5.73
C GLY A 229 24.92 -15.91 -7.11
N ARG A 230 23.89 -15.15 -7.46
CA ARG A 230 23.84 -14.39 -8.71
C ARG A 230 24.42 -13.00 -8.51
N LYS A 231 25.16 -12.53 -9.51
CA LYS A 231 25.57 -11.13 -9.57
C LYS A 231 24.39 -10.25 -9.91
N VAL A 232 24.19 -9.18 -9.15
CA VAL A 232 23.06 -8.28 -9.32
C VAL A 232 23.49 -6.80 -9.33
N ILE A 233 22.86 -6.02 -10.17
CA ILE A 233 22.88 -4.57 -10.16
C ILE A 233 21.47 -4.15 -9.72
N ALA A 234 21.36 -3.47 -8.59
CA ALA A 234 20.07 -3.14 -8.02
C ALA A 234 19.75 -1.65 -8.14
N PHE A 235 18.50 -1.31 -8.44
CA PHE A 235 18.04 0.07 -8.37
C PHE A 235 16.63 0.15 -7.77
N SER A 236 16.33 1.27 -7.14
CA SER A 236 14.98 1.52 -6.62
C SER A 236 14.68 3.00 -6.50
N SER A 237 13.44 3.36 -6.78
CA SER A 237 12.86 4.68 -6.55
C SER A 237 11.71 4.66 -5.54
N ILE A 238 11.58 3.59 -4.76
CA ILE A 238 10.60 3.54 -3.67
C ILE A 238 11.03 4.42 -2.49
N LYS A 239 10.07 4.77 -1.66
CA LYS A 239 10.27 5.68 -0.53
C LYS A 239 11.25 5.18 0.54
N ASP A 240 11.38 3.87 0.70
CA ASP A 240 12.31 3.22 1.63
C ASP A 240 13.15 2.19 0.87
N PRO A 241 14.13 2.64 0.09
CA PRO A 241 14.97 1.77 -0.72
C PRO A 241 15.92 0.91 0.11
N GLU A 242 16.27 1.33 1.34
CA GLU A 242 17.16 0.56 2.21
C GLU A 242 16.56 -0.80 2.55
N THR A 243 15.28 -0.89 2.84
CA THR A 243 14.58 -2.16 3.09
C THR A 243 14.68 -3.10 1.88
N PHE A 244 14.60 -2.58 0.66
CA PHE A 244 14.79 -3.36 -0.56
C PHE A 244 16.22 -3.88 -0.71
N PHE A 245 17.24 -3.03 -0.49
CA PHE A 245 18.64 -3.45 -0.60
C PHE A 245 19.04 -4.43 0.53
N GLN A 246 18.53 -4.24 1.74
CA GLN A 246 18.72 -5.18 2.84
C GLN A 246 18.10 -6.55 2.52
N ALA A 247 16.92 -6.57 1.90
CA ALA A 247 16.30 -7.81 1.46
C ALA A 247 17.16 -8.54 0.43
N LEU A 248 17.70 -7.82 -0.56
CA LEU A 248 18.62 -8.40 -1.56
C LEU A 248 19.87 -8.99 -0.92
N ALA A 249 20.49 -8.29 0.02
CA ALA A 249 21.65 -8.79 0.76
C ALA A 249 21.31 -10.06 1.58
N GLY A 250 20.06 -10.18 2.06
CA GLY A 250 19.57 -11.35 2.78
C GLY A 250 19.39 -12.61 1.91
N PHE A 251 19.43 -12.51 0.58
CA PHE A 251 19.32 -13.63 -0.35
C PHE A 251 20.66 -14.18 -0.83
N ASP A 252 21.77 -13.77 -0.25
CA ASP A 252 23.11 -14.20 -0.66
C ASP A 252 23.42 -13.84 -2.14
N ALA A 253 22.87 -12.71 -2.59
CA ALA A 253 23.15 -12.14 -3.91
C ALA A 253 24.44 -11.33 -3.88
N ASP A 254 25.25 -11.46 -4.94
CA ASP A 254 26.49 -10.66 -5.12
C ASP A 254 26.12 -9.28 -5.72
N ILE A 255 25.95 -8.28 -4.87
CA ILE A 255 25.52 -6.93 -5.27
C ILE A 255 26.73 -6.15 -5.80
N LEU A 256 26.83 -6.03 -7.12
CA LEU A 256 27.90 -5.30 -7.80
C LEU A 256 27.74 -3.77 -7.70
N ALA A 257 26.50 -3.28 -7.82
CA ALA A 257 26.20 -1.84 -7.75
C ALA A 257 24.74 -1.61 -7.29
N THR A 258 24.52 -0.45 -6.65
CA THR A 258 23.20 0.01 -6.23
C THR A 258 22.95 1.44 -6.72
N TYR A 259 21.79 1.68 -7.33
CA TYR A 259 21.36 3.00 -7.77
C TYR A 259 20.13 3.44 -6.96
N LEU A 260 20.32 4.46 -6.14
CA LEU A 260 19.26 5.13 -5.40
C LEU A 260 18.65 6.22 -6.28
N LEU A 261 17.38 6.08 -6.62
CA LEU A 261 16.65 7.09 -7.38
C LEU A 261 15.74 7.91 -6.45
N ALA A 262 15.43 9.14 -6.83
CA ALA A 262 14.42 9.92 -6.14
C ALA A 262 13.04 9.24 -6.24
N GLU A 263 12.20 9.40 -5.22
CA GLU A 263 10.90 8.72 -5.14
C GLU A 263 10.07 8.94 -6.43
N GLY A 264 9.70 7.83 -7.07
CA GLY A 264 8.90 7.84 -8.29
C GLY A 264 9.63 8.28 -9.56
N HIS A 265 10.95 8.48 -9.52
CA HIS A 265 11.72 8.84 -10.71
C HIS A 265 12.22 7.60 -11.45
N LEU A 266 12.35 7.76 -12.74
CA LEU A 266 13.00 6.78 -13.62
C LEU A 266 14.52 7.00 -13.60
N PRO A 267 15.33 5.95 -13.86
CA PRO A 267 16.75 6.12 -14.06
C PRO A 267 17.01 7.01 -15.29
N LEU A 268 18.07 7.80 -15.22
CA LEU A 268 18.51 8.63 -16.35
C LEU A 268 19.00 7.75 -17.51
N PRO A 269 18.93 8.21 -18.78
CA PRO A 269 19.38 7.44 -19.93
C PRO A 269 20.80 6.91 -19.79
N ASP A 270 21.72 7.72 -19.28
CA ASP A 270 23.12 7.31 -19.05
C ASP A 270 23.24 6.22 -17.99
N GLN A 271 22.43 6.30 -16.93
CA GLN A 271 22.36 5.24 -15.89
C GLN A 271 21.81 3.92 -16.46
N VAL A 272 20.80 3.99 -17.35
CA VAL A 272 20.26 2.80 -18.02
C VAL A 272 21.35 2.13 -18.85
N VAL A 273 22.07 2.91 -19.66
CA VAL A 273 23.18 2.41 -20.48
C VAL A 273 24.28 1.80 -19.62
N GLU A 274 24.65 2.44 -18.53
CA GLU A 274 25.67 1.95 -17.59
C GLU A 274 25.24 0.63 -16.93
N MET A 275 23.99 0.55 -16.42
CA MET A 275 23.46 -0.68 -15.81
C MET A 275 23.46 -1.84 -16.80
N ILE A 276 23.02 -1.61 -18.03
CA ILE A 276 22.97 -2.66 -19.07
C ILE A 276 24.39 -3.13 -19.43
N SER A 277 25.30 -2.18 -19.73
CA SER A 277 26.67 -2.52 -20.10
C SER A 277 27.41 -3.27 -18.99
N SER A 278 27.17 -2.89 -17.73
CA SER A 278 27.74 -3.59 -16.58
C SER A 278 27.11 -4.97 -16.39
N ALA A 279 25.79 -5.10 -16.58
CA ALA A 279 25.09 -6.37 -16.47
C ALA A 279 25.54 -7.37 -17.58
N GLU A 280 25.78 -6.89 -18.78
CA GLU A 280 26.31 -7.71 -19.88
C GLU A 280 27.75 -8.17 -19.62
N ARG A 281 28.62 -7.22 -19.21
CA ARG A 281 30.05 -7.51 -18.94
C ARG A 281 30.23 -8.53 -17.82
N ASP A 282 29.45 -8.40 -16.74
CA ASP A 282 29.64 -9.19 -15.51
C ASP A 282 28.68 -10.39 -15.40
N ASP A 283 27.86 -10.63 -16.44
CA ASP A 283 26.77 -11.61 -16.48
C ASP A 283 25.83 -11.47 -15.26
N ALA A 284 25.45 -10.22 -14.97
CA ALA A 284 24.62 -9.86 -13.83
C ALA A 284 23.13 -9.69 -14.23
N LEU A 285 22.25 -9.82 -13.23
CA LEU A 285 20.85 -9.43 -13.34
C LEU A 285 20.69 -7.95 -12.91
N ILE A 286 19.74 -7.27 -13.52
CA ILE A 286 19.28 -5.94 -13.08
C ILE A 286 18.03 -6.16 -12.24
N VAL A 287 18.11 -5.85 -10.94
CA VAL A 287 17.02 -6.15 -9.98
C VAL A 287 16.39 -4.86 -9.48
N THR A 288 15.07 -4.82 -9.49
CA THR A 288 14.31 -3.65 -9.02
C THR A 288 13.04 -4.08 -8.28
N THR A 289 12.25 -3.12 -7.83
CA THR A 289 10.93 -3.40 -7.23
C THR A 289 9.86 -3.60 -8.32
N ARG A 290 8.75 -4.27 -7.98
CA ARG A 290 7.63 -4.43 -8.92
C ARG A 290 7.08 -3.08 -9.41
N ARG A 291 7.04 -2.06 -8.55
CA ARG A 291 6.58 -0.72 -8.92
C ARG A 291 7.52 0.00 -9.88
N ASP A 292 8.82 -0.11 -9.65
CA ASP A 292 9.80 0.47 -10.54
C ASP A 292 9.79 -0.26 -11.90
N MET A 293 9.59 -1.59 -11.89
CA MET A 293 9.40 -2.37 -13.10
C MET A 293 8.22 -1.84 -13.93
N ILE A 294 7.05 -1.67 -13.29
CA ILE A 294 5.84 -1.14 -13.96
C ILE A 294 6.13 0.24 -14.59
N ARG A 295 6.86 1.13 -13.90
CA ARG A 295 7.23 2.44 -14.44
C ARG A 295 8.15 2.35 -15.64
N ILE A 296 9.12 1.45 -15.60
CA ILE A 296 10.08 1.24 -16.69
C ILE A 296 9.38 0.65 -17.91
N GLU A 297 8.53 -0.34 -17.72
CA GLU A 297 7.71 -0.94 -18.78
C GLU A 297 6.80 0.10 -19.43
N ASP A 298 6.09 0.90 -18.62
CA ASP A 298 5.20 1.99 -19.06
C ASP A 298 5.96 3.10 -19.83
N ALA A 299 7.18 3.40 -19.43
CA ALA A 299 8.00 4.40 -20.06
C ALA A 299 8.77 3.89 -21.30
N GLY A 300 8.86 2.57 -21.49
CA GLY A 300 9.59 1.95 -22.59
C GLY A 300 11.09 2.30 -22.62
N ILE A 301 11.68 2.57 -21.45
CA ILE A 301 13.07 3.03 -21.37
C ILE A 301 14.10 1.89 -21.38
N MET A 302 13.67 0.66 -21.11
CA MET A 302 14.57 -0.50 -21.12
C MET A 302 14.57 -1.15 -22.52
N PRO A 303 15.73 -1.25 -23.18
CA PRO A 303 15.85 -1.93 -24.47
C PRO A 303 15.40 -3.40 -24.36
N GLN A 304 14.76 -3.89 -25.42
CA GLN A 304 14.26 -5.26 -25.48
C GLN A 304 15.39 -6.31 -25.29
N ALA A 305 16.60 -6.02 -25.74
CA ALA A 305 17.77 -6.88 -25.54
C ALA A 305 18.13 -7.07 -24.05
N ALA A 306 17.84 -6.09 -23.19
CA ALA A 306 18.11 -6.15 -21.76
C ALA A 306 16.94 -6.72 -20.95
N SER A 307 15.75 -6.92 -21.54
CA SER A 307 14.54 -7.35 -20.84
C SER A 307 14.71 -8.72 -20.17
N GLY A 308 15.50 -9.62 -20.74
CA GLY A 308 15.79 -10.93 -20.14
C GLY A 308 16.68 -10.89 -18.90
N ARG A 309 17.34 -9.75 -18.61
CA ARG A 309 18.17 -9.55 -17.41
C ARG A 309 17.47 -8.71 -16.34
N LEU A 310 16.34 -8.07 -16.66
CA LEU A 310 15.60 -7.23 -15.75
C LEU A 310 14.62 -8.07 -14.91
N VAL A 311 14.74 -8.03 -13.60
CA VAL A 311 13.96 -8.84 -12.66
C VAL A 311 13.33 -7.93 -11.60
N ALA A 312 12.02 -8.04 -11.41
CA ALA A 312 11.36 -7.44 -10.26
C ALA A 312 11.42 -8.37 -9.05
N LEU A 313 11.82 -7.85 -7.91
CA LEU A 313 11.70 -8.57 -6.65
C LEU A 313 10.23 -8.58 -6.23
N ASP A 314 9.65 -9.78 -6.14
CA ASP A 314 8.23 -9.99 -5.86
C ASP A 314 7.96 -9.91 -4.35
N MET A 315 7.69 -8.71 -3.87
CA MET A 315 7.36 -8.43 -2.47
C MET A 315 5.89 -8.76 -2.18
N ARG A 316 5.66 -9.55 -1.14
CA ARG A 316 4.32 -9.91 -0.66
C ARG A 316 4.20 -9.69 0.84
N VAL A 317 2.99 -9.46 1.29
CA VAL A 317 2.62 -9.53 2.70
C VAL A 317 1.95 -10.88 2.95
N GLU A 318 2.45 -11.61 3.95
CA GLU A 318 1.88 -12.85 4.43
C GLU A 318 1.50 -12.71 5.91
N PHE A 319 0.33 -13.21 6.28
CA PHE A 319 -0.10 -13.24 7.67
C PHE A 319 0.74 -14.27 8.45
N GLU A 320 1.17 -13.92 9.67
CA GLU A 320 1.91 -14.87 10.51
C GLU A 320 1.04 -16.06 10.92
N VAL A 321 -0.26 -15.84 11.05
CA VAL A 321 -1.29 -16.87 11.25
C VAL A 321 -2.25 -16.79 10.08
N GLU A 322 -2.28 -17.80 9.23
CA GLU A 322 -3.04 -17.81 7.98
C GLU A 322 -4.55 -17.63 8.22
N GLU A 323 -5.07 -18.18 9.32
CA GLU A 323 -6.47 -18.06 9.73
C GLU A 323 -6.89 -16.62 10.00
N ASN A 324 -5.97 -15.71 10.30
CA ASN A 324 -6.29 -14.30 10.55
C ASN A 324 -6.93 -13.62 9.34
N ALA A 325 -6.46 -13.92 8.13
CA ALA A 325 -7.06 -13.39 6.91
C ALA A 325 -8.48 -13.92 6.71
N ARG A 326 -8.69 -15.23 6.94
CA ARG A 326 -10.01 -15.86 6.90
C ARG A 326 -10.96 -15.22 7.90
N THR A 327 -10.54 -15.06 9.17
CA THR A 327 -11.34 -14.43 10.22
C THR A 327 -11.83 -13.04 9.79
N VAL A 328 -10.95 -12.20 9.25
CA VAL A 328 -11.32 -10.85 8.78
C VAL A 328 -12.31 -10.90 7.62
N ILE A 329 -12.14 -11.83 6.69
CA ILE A 329 -13.05 -12.00 5.54
C ILE A 329 -14.42 -12.48 6.04
N ASP A 330 -14.45 -13.51 6.89
CA ASP A 330 -15.69 -14.07 7.46
C ASP A 330 -16.46 -13.03 8.29
N GLU A 331 -15.76 -12.25 9.13
CA GLU A 331 -16.35 -11.14 9.89
C GLU A 331 -16.88 -10.03 8.96
N THR A 332 -16.16 -9.71 7.88
CA THR A 332 -16.65 -8.73 6.88
C THR A 332 -17.98 -9.18 6.27
N ILE A 333 -18.09 -10.46 5.92
CA ILE A 333 -19.31 -11.05 5.35
C ILE A 333 -20.43 -11.12 6.40
N ALA A 334 -20.10 -11.49 7.63
CA ALA A 334 -21.07 -11.56 8.73
C ALA A 334 -21.69 -10.18 9.03
N GLU A 335 -20.87 -9.14 9.12
CA GLU A 335 -21.31 -7.76 9.31
C GLU A 335 -22.18 -7.25 8.13
N TRP A 336 -21.83 -7.63 6.90
CA TRP A 336 -22.65 -7.31 5.73
C TRP A 336 -24.03 -7.96 5.81
N ARG A 337 -24.10 -9.26 6.14
CA ARG A 337 -25.36 -9.99 6.31
C ARG A 337 -26.23 -9.42 7.41
N GLN A 338 -25.66 -9.08 8.57
CA GLN A 338 -26.36 -8.46 9.70
C GLN A 338 -26.93 -7.08 9.32
N ALA A 339 -26.28 -6.39 8.39
CA ALA A 339 -26.71 -5.10 7.89
C ALA A 339 -27.83 -5.17 6.83
N GLY A 340 -28.35 -6.38 6.52
CA GLY A 340 -29.41 -6.61 5.54
C GLY A 340 -28.92 -6.92 4.13
N GLY A 341 -27.65 -7.34 3.98
CA GLY A 341 -27.12 -7.90 2.72
C GLY A 341 -27.75 -9.25 2.39
N ALA A 342 -28.03 -9.47 1.11
CA ALA A 342 -28.76 -10.66 0.63
C ALA A 342 -27.82 -11.81 0.23
#